data_98d5036d5d0ece9a8d87f8bae85854ae
#
_entry.id   98d5036d5d0ece9a8d87f8bae85854ae
#
_cell.length_a   1.000
_cell.length_b   1.000
_cell.length_c   1.000
_cell.angle_alpha   90.00
_cell.angle_beta   90.00
_cell.angle_gamma   90.00
#
_symmetry.space_group_name_H-M   'P 1'
#
loop_
_entity.id
_entity.type
_entity.pdbx_description
1 polymer ?
#
loop_
_entity_poly.entity_id
_entity_poly.type
_entity_poly.pdbx_seq_one_letter_code
_entity_poly.pdbx_strand_id
1 'polypeptide(L)'
;MRAIFNQELKQLGSDLDSMANQVATAIERAAESLRQGGIVIAEQVIDADERINDLQRDIDDLCVMLLARQQPVAGDLRNVLSALRMAQTLERQGDLARHVAAIARGRYPEPPLPEPVLGLILEMADLAVRAGKDVARLISTRDLELASVIQTNDAELDALHRRSFQMILDPAHDLSRQQVIDAVLMGR
;
A
#
# COMPACT_ATOMS: atom_id res chain seq x y z
N MET A 1 -10.37 -26.62 22.81
CA MET A 1 -9.85 -25.27 23.01
C MET A 1 -8.63 -25.00 22.11
N ARG A 2 -7.49 -25.69 22.26
CA ARG A 2 -6.27 -25.45 21.46
C ARG A 2 -6.44 -25.64 19.93
N ALA A 3 -7.31 -26.57 19.50
CA ALA A 3 -7.58 -26.79 18.07
C ALA A 3 -8.31 -25.62 17.42
N ILE A 4 -9.30 -25.04 18.12
CA ILE A 4 -10.05 -23.86 17.66
C ILE A 4 -9.11 -22.65 17.58
N PHE A 5 -8.30 -22.43 18.60
CA PHE A 5 -7.29 -21.36 18.59
C PHE A 5 -6.32 -21.46 17.42
N ASN A 6 -5.80 -22.66 17.15
CA ASN A 6 -4.90 -22.86 16.00
C ASN A 6 -5.60 -22.65 14.65
N GLN A 7 -6.89 -22.95 14.56
CA GLN A 7 -7.68 -22.67 13.36
C GLN A 7 -7.90 -21.17 13.17
N GLU A 8 -8.22 -20.45 14.23
CA GLU A 8 -8.38 -18.99 14.21
C GLU A 8 -7.07 -18.25 13.87
N LEU A 9 -5.92 -18.72 14.39
CA LEU A 9 -4.61 -18.21 13.99
C LEU A 9 -4.27 -18.47 12.51
N LYS A 10 -4.68 -19.60 11.96
CA LYS A 10 -4.51 -19.89 10.53
C LYS A 10 -5.40 -18.97 9.69
N GLN A 11 -6.65 -18.74 10.13
CA GLN A 11 -7.56 -17.81 9.46
C GLN A 11 -6.96 -16.41 9.44
N LEU A 12 -6.46 -15.92 10.58
CA LEU A 12 -5.78 -14.62 10.68
C LEU A 12 -4.62 -14.49 9.69
N GLY A 13 -3.81 -15.54 9.54
CA GLY A 13 -2.73 -15.58 8.55
C GLY A 13 -3.23 -15.53 7.11
N SER A 14 -4.33 -16.25 6.80
CA SER A 14 -4.95 -16.25 5.48
C SER A 14 -5.56 -14.90 5.12
N ASP A 15 -6.18 -14.22 6.08
CA ASP A 15 -6.81 -12.91 5.88
C ASP A 15 -5.75 -11.84 5.63
N LEU A 16 -4.62 -11.87 6.37
CA LEU A 16 -3.47 -11.01 6.11
C LEU A 16 -2.85 -11.22 4.74
N ASP A 17 -2.69 -12.47 4.31
CA ASP A 17 -2.19 -12.80 2.97
C ASP A 17 -3.13 -12.26 1.88
N SER A 18 -4.44 -12.47 2.03
CA SER A 18 -5.46 -11.92 1.13
C SER A 18 -5.39 -10.40 1.06
N MET A 19 -5.31 -9.72 2.21
CA MET A 19 -5.23 -8.28 2.30
C MET A 19 -3.96 -7.74 1.62
N ALA A 20 -2.80 -8.33 1.88
CA ALA A 20 -1.54 -7.92 1.27
C ALA A 20 -1.55 -8.05 -0.26
N ASN A 21 -2.14 -9.12 -0.80
CA ASN A 21 -2.30 -9.30 -2.24
C ASN A 21 -3.26 -8.28 -2.87
N GLN A 22 -4.34 -7.91 -2.18
CA GLN A 22 -5.26 -6.88 -2.65
C GLN A 22 -4.60 -5.49 -2.65
N VAL A 23 -3.84 -5.16 -1.61
CA VAL A 23 -3.06 -3.91 -1.53
C VAL A 23 -1.99 -3.85 -2.63
N ALA A 24 -1.22 -4.92 -2.84
CA ALA A 24 -0.24 -4.97 -3.93
C ALA A 24 -0.90 -4.75 -5.31
N THR A 25 -2.07 -5.32 -5.53
CA THR A 25 -2.86 -5.12 -6.74
C THR A 25 -3.36 -3.67 -6.87
N ALA A 26 -3.80 -3.06 -5.78
CA ALA A 26 -4.25 -1.67 -5.76
C ALA A 26 -3.11 -0.71 -6.12
N ILE A 27 -1.91 -0.90 -5.54
CA ILE A 27 -0.71 -0.11 -5.85
C ILE A 27 -0.34 -0.25 -7.34
N GLU A 28 -0.32 -1.48 -7.88
CA GLU A 28 0.01 -1.72 -9.29
C GLU A 28 -0.98 -1.03 -10.23
N ARG A 29 -2.28 -1.14 -9.97
CA ARG A 29 -3.31 -0.48 -10.79
C ARG A 29 -3.31 1.03 -10.63
N ALA A 30 -3.02 1.56 -9.45
CA ALA A 30 -2.86 3.00 -9.25
C ALA A 30 -1.70 3.55 -10.09
N ALA A 31 -0.55 2.86 -10.11
CA ALA A 31 0.57 3.19 -10.99
C ALA A 31 0.20 3.11 -12.48
N GLU A 32 -0.56 2.10 -12.87
CA GLU A 32 -1.05 1.95 -14.25
C GLU A 32 -2.00 3.08 -14.65
N SER A 33 -2.90 3.50 -13.76
CA SER A 33 -3.82 4.62 -14.01
C SER A 33 -3.09 5.94 -14.28
N LEU A 34 -1.95 6.17 -13.62
CA LEU A 34 -1.08 7.33 -13.88
C LEU A 34 -0.42 7.25 -15.26
N ARG A 35 0.06 6.06 -15.67
CA ARG A 35 0.77 5.89 -16.95
C ARG A 35 -0.15 6.04 -18.17
N GLN A 36 -1.32 5.45 -18.08
CA GLN A 36 -2.23 5.32 -19.23
C GLN A 36 -3.29 6.42 -19.27
N GLY A 37 -3.42 7.23 -18.20
CA GLY A 37 -4.53 8.16 -18.08
C GLY A 37 -5.91 7.46 -18.07
N GLY A 38 -5.94 6.20 -17.57
CA GLY A 38 -7.10 5.33 -17.67
C GLY A 38 -8.12 5.57 -16.54
N ILE A 39 -9.22 6.29 -16.83
CA ILE A 39 -10.30 6.56 -15.86
C ILE A 39 -10.89 5.26 -15.30
N VAL A 40 -11.09 4.23 -16.13
CA VAL A 40 -11.67 2.94 -15.72
C VAL A 40 -10.76 2.22 -14.72
N ILE A 41 -9.45 2.24 -14.93
CA ILE A 41 -8.48 1.64 -14.02
C ILE A 41 -8.50 2.37 -12.67
N ALA A 42 -8.53 3.70 -12.69
CA ALA A 42 -8.61 4.51 -11.49
C ALA A 42 -9.89 4.22 -10.68
N GLU A 43 -11.05 4.12 -11.35
CA GLU A 43 -12.31 3.77 -10.70
C GLU A 43 -12.28 2.38 -10.07
N GLN A 44 -11.67 1.40 -10.75
CA GLN A 44 -11.50 0.05 -10.19
C GLN A 44 -10.65 0.03 -8.91
N VAL A 45 -9.62 0.89 -8.80
CA VAL A 45 -8.83 1.03 -7.56
C VAL A 45 -9.68 1.64 -6.44
N ILE A 46 -10.43 2.69 -6.76
CA ILE A 46 -11.29 3.40 -5.80
C ILE A 46 -12.36 2.46 -5.25
N ASP A 47 -13.01 1.68 -6.12
CA ASP A 47 -14.07 0.74 -5.73
C ASP A 47 -13.53 -0.46 -4.94
N ALA A 48 -12.30 -0.89 -5.23
CA ALA A 48 -11.67 -2.01 -4.55
C ALA A 48 -11.23 -1.69 -3.11
N ASP A 49 -11.07 -0.43 -2.76
CA ASP A 49 -10.61 0.03 -1.44
C ASP A 49 -11.56 -0.41 -0.30
N GLU A 50 -12.86 -0.44 -0.55
CA GLU A 50 -13.83 -0.90 0.45
C GLU A 50 -13.58 -2.34 0.92
N ARG A 51 -13.10 -3.22 0.01
CA ARG A 51 -12.75 -4.60 0.37
C ARG A 51 -11.51 -4.68 1.26
N ILE A 52 -10.53 -3.78 1.06
CA ILE A 52 -9.35 -3.69 1.92
C ILE A 52 -9.77 -3.25 3.33
N ASN A 53 -10.67 -2.26 3.40
CA ASN A 53 -11.22 -1.77 4.65
C ASN A 53 -12.05 -2.83 5.38
N ASP A 54 -12.83 -3.65 4.65
CA ASP A 54 -13.57 -4.78 5.23
C ASP A 54 -12.61 -5.82 5.83
N LEU A 55 -11.58 -6.22 5.08
CA LEU A 55 -10.57 -7.15 5.57
C LEU A 55 -9.84 -6.64 6.82
N GLN A 56 -9.53 -5.35 6.87
CA GLN A 56 -8.91 -4.74 8.04
C GLN A 56 -9.83 -4.87 9.27
N ARG A 57 -11.14 -4.59 9.12
CA ARG A 57 -12.11 -4.74 10.20
C ARG A 57 -12.25 -6.19 10.66
N ASP A 58 -12.33 -7.13 9.72
CA ASP A 58 -12.44 -8.55 10.03
C ASP A 58 -11.20 -9.06 10.79
N ILE A 59 -10.01 -8.63 10.40
CA ILE A 59 -8.75 -8.94 11.08
C ILE A 59 -8.73 -8.35 12.50
N ASP A 60 -9.15 -7.09 12.66
CA ASP A 60 -9.22 -6.42 13.96
C ASP A 60 -10.18 -7.17 14.91
N ASP A 61 -11.38 -7.50 14.44
CA ASP A 61 -12.38 -8.23 15.22
C ASP A 61 -11.86 -9.63 15.61
N LEU A 62 -11.22 -10.35 14.69
CA LEU A 62 -10.62 -11.65 14.97
C LEU A 62 -9.49 -11.54 16.00
N CYS A 63 -8.63 -10.52 15.91
CA CYS A 63 -7.57 -10.28 16.88
C CYS A 63 -8.14 -9.99 18.28
N VAL A 64 -9.13 -9.12 18.38
CA VAL A 64 -9.82 -8.80 19.65
C VAL A 64 -10.45 -10.06 20.26
N MET A 65 -11.13 -10.88 19.43
CA MET A 65 -11.75 -12.12 19.87
C MET A 65 -10.72 -13.13 20.38
N LEU A 66 -9.58 -13.29 19.68
CA LEU A 66 -8.48 -14.14 20.11
C LEU A 66 -7.91 -13.71 21.46
N LEU A 67 -7.67 -12.40 21.64
CA LEU A 67 -7.16 -11.85 22.89
C LEU A 67 -8.13 -12.06 24.05
N ALA A 68 -9.43 -11.80 23.83
CA ALA A 68 -10.46 -11.88 24.87
C ALA A 68 -10.77 -13.33 25.31
N ARG A 69 -10.84 -14.27 24.37
CA ARG A 69 -11.31 -15.65 24.65
C ARG A 69 -10.18 -16.62 24.97
N GLN A 70 -9.01 -16.42 24.38
CA GLN A 70 -7.94 -17.41 24.41
C GLN A 70 -6.76 -17.03 25.31
N GLN A 71 -6.66 -15.75 25.73
CA GLN A 71 -5.59 -15.21 26.57
C GLN A 71 -4.21 -15.70 26.09
N PRO A 72 -3.86 -15.45 24.80
CA PRO A 72 -2.60 -15.94 24.24
C PRO A 72 -1.40 -15.38 25.00
N VAL A 73 -0.32 -16.18 25.09
CA VAL A 73 0.89 -15.82 25.80
C VAL A 73 2.12 -15.87 24.89
N ALA A 74 3.17 -15.16 25.27
CA ALA A 74 4.47 -15.20 24.61
C ALA A 74 4.39 -15.04 23.07
N GLY A 75 4.73 -16.09 22.31
CA GLY A 75 4.77 -16.08 20.85
C GLY A 75 3.41 -15.83 20.20
N ASP A 76 2.37 -16.46 20.71
CA ASP A 76 1.01 -16.34 20.17
C ASP A 76 0.46 -14.91 20.37
N LEU A 77 0.69 -14.33 21.53
CA LEU A 77 0.32 -12.92 21.79
C LEU A 77 1.04 -11.97 20.81
N ARG A 78 2.34 -12.20 20.59
CA ARG A 78 3.12 -11.41 19.65
C ARG A 78 2.59 -11.53 18.22
N ASN A 79 2.21 -12.73 17.80
CA ASN A 79 1.64 -12.97 16.46
C ASN A 79 0.34 -12.18 16.27
N VAL A 80 -0.59 -12.23 17.23
CA VAL A 80 -1.87 -11.50 17.16
C VAL A 80 -1.62 -9.98 17.11
N LEU A 81 -0.75 -9.43 17.98
CA LEU A 81 -0.43 -8.01 17.98
C LEU A 81 0.29 -7.56 16.70
N SER A 82 1.14 -8.42 16.13
CA SER A 82 1.80 -8.12 14.85
C SER A 82 0.79 -8.10 13.70
N ALA A 83 -0.15 -9.04 13.68
CA ALA A 83 -1.22 -9.09 12.69
C ALA A 83 -2.07 -7.81 12.71
N LEU A 84 -2.48 -7.37 13.87
CA LEU A 84 -3.23 -6.12 14.06
C LEU A 84 -2.49 -4.91 13.47
N ARG A 85 -1.18 -4.79 13.76
CA ARG A 85 -0.35 -3.69 13.24
C ARG A 85 -0.14 -3.79 11.73
N MET A 86 0.06 -5.00 11.21
CA MET A 86 0.20 -5.22 9.76
C MET A 86 -1.07 -4.85 9.01
N ALA A 87 -2.26 -5.24 9.52
CA ALA A 87 -3.53 -4.90 8.91
C ALA A 87 -3.73 -3.37 8.80
N GLN A 88 -3.44 -2.63 9.86
CA GLN A 88 -3.50 -1.16 9.86
C GLN A 88 -2.53 -0.52 8.86
N THR A 89 -1.32 -1.08 8.73
CA THR A 89 -0.32 -0.57 7.78
C THR A 89 -0.71 -0.89 6.34
N LEU A 90 -1.25 -2.08 6.08
CA LEU A 90 -1.73 -2.49 4.75
C LEU A 90 -2.94 -1.65 4.32
N GLU A 91 -3.91 -1.40 5.20
CA GLU A 91 -5.04 -0.51 4.92
C GLU A 91 -4.55 0.88 4.51
N ARG A 92 -3.61 1.47 5.27
CA ARG A 92 -3.03 2.76 4.91
C ARG A 92 -2.36 2.75 3.54
N GLN A 93 -1.69 1.68 3.15
CA GLN A 93 -1.10 1.56 1.80
C GLN A 93 -2.19 1.48 0.72
N GLY A 94 -3.29 0.76 0.97
CA GLY A 94 -4.47 0.73 0.10
C GLY A 94 -5.09 2.12 -0.08
N ASP A 95 -5.30 2.85 1.02
CA ASP A 95 -5.82 4.21 1.02
C ASP A 95 -4.92 5.18 0.21
N LEU A 96 -3.59 5.07 0.32
CA LEU A 96 -2.66 5.85 -0.49
C LEU A 96 -2.76 5.50 -1.98
N ALA A 97 -2.88 4.23 -2.34
CA ALA A 97 -3.10 3.81 -3.73
C ALA A 97 -4.42 4.38 -4.28
N ARG A 98 -5.49 4.35 -3.49
CA ARG A 98 -6.78 4.98 -3.82
C ARG A 98 -6.63 6.48 -4.03
N HIS A 99 -5.85 7.18 -3.20
CA HIS A 99 -5.60 8.62 -3.37
C HIS A 99 -4.88 8.93 -4.68
N VAL A 100 -3.86 8.15 -5.04
CA VAL A 100 -3.16 8.28 -6.33
C VAL A 100 -4.13 8.08 -7.50
N ALA A 101 -4.95 7.03 -7.46
CA ALA A 101 -5.97 6.77 -8.48
C ALA A 101 -7.02 7.91 -8.56
N ALA A 102 -7.44 8.46 -7.44
CA ALA A 102 -8.38 9.60 -7.40
C ALA A 102 -7.80 10.85 -8.07
N ILE A 103 -6.50 11.12 -7.89
CA ILE A 103 -5.81 12.23 -8.58
C ILE A 103 -5.78 11.96 -10.08
N ALA A 104 -5.37 10.77 -10.51
CA ALA A 104 -5.35 10.39 -11.93
C ALA A 104 -6.72 10.57 -12.59
N ARG A 105 -7.80 10.07 -11.94
CA ARG A 105 -9.18 10.26 -12.39
C ARG A 105 -9.58 11.72 -12.48
N GLY A 106 -9.22 12.52 -11.47
CA GLY A 106 -9.61 13.93 -11.37
C GLY A 106 -8.93 14.84 -12.40
N ARG A 107 -7.86 14.38 -13.05
CA ARG A 107 -7.11 15.12 -14.08
C ARG A 107 -7.43 14.64 -15.49
N TYR A 108 -8.09 13.52 -15.65
CA TYR A 108 -8.47 13.00 -16.95
C TYR A 108 -9.20 14.08 -17.78
N PRO A 109 -8.91 14.23 -19.12
CA PRO A 109 -7.99 13.42 -19.93
C PRO A 109 -6.51 13.85 -19.88
N GLU A 110 -6.17 14.93 -19.21
CA GLU A 110 -4.80 15.41 -19.14
C GLU A 110 -3.99 14.62 -18.09
N PRO A 111 -2.66 14.48 -18.26
CA PRO A 111 -1.81 13.91 -17.23
C PRO A 111 -1.81 14.80 -15.97
N PRO A 112 -1.71 14.21 -14.77
CA PRO A 112 -1.77 14.99 -13.53
C PRO A 112 -0.57 15.94 -13.36
N LEU A 113 0.57 15.62 -13.96
CA LEU A 113 1.82 16.38 -13.87
C LEU A 113 2.49 16.46 -15.25
N PRO A 114 3.24 17.54 -15.52
CA PRO A 114 4.08 17.63 -16.70
C PRO A 114 5.37 16.79 -16.54
N GLU A 115 6.00 16.46 -17.66
CA GLU A 115 7.37 15.96 -17.67
C GLU A 115 8.38 17.07 -17.31
N PRO A 116 9.46 16.78 -16.57
CA PRO A 116 9.92 15.46 -16.14
C PRO A 116 9.41 15.03 -14.75
N VAL A 117 8.53 15.79 -14.11
CA VAL A 117 8.04 15.51 -12.74
C VAL A 117 7.20 14.24 -12.73
N LEU A 118 6.35 14.04 -13.74
CA LEU A 118 5.56 12.80 -13.88
C LEU A 118 6.48 11.58 -14.00
N GLY A 119 7.53 11.67 -14.79
CA GLY A 119 8.51 10.59 -14.94
C GLY A 119 9.13 10.14 -13.62
N LEU A 120 9.49 11.10 -12.74
CA LEU A 120 10.01 10.77 -11.41
C LEU A 120 8.96 10.10 -10.52
N ILE A 121 7.71 10.58 -10.54
CA ILE A 121 6.62 9.95 -9.79
C ILE A 121 6.38 8.52 -10.29
N LEU A 122 6.49 8.26 -11.59
CA LEU A 122 6.37 6.91 -12.15
C LEU A 122 7.54 6.00 -11.76
N GLU A 123 8.77 6.52 -11.64
CA GLU A 123 9.91 5.76 -11.09
C GLU A 123 9.63 5.35 -9.63
N MET A 124 9.11 6.26 -8.80
CA MET A 124 8.68 5.96 -7.43
C MET A 124 7.56 4.92 -7.40
N ALA A 125 6.57 5.04 -8.28
CA ALA A 125 5.47 4.09 -8.38
C ALA A 125 5.97 2.67 -8.75
N ASP A 126 6.97 2.53 -9.60
CA ASP A 126 7.58 1.24 -9.94
C ASP A 126 8.27 0.58 -8.74
N LEU A 127 8.93 1.37 -7.90
CA LEU A 127 9.50 0.89 -6.64
C LEU A 127 8.41 0.47 -5.66
N ALA A 128 7.36 1.27 -5.52
CA ALA A 128 6.22 0.96 -4.65
C ALA A 128 5.50 -0.33 -5.09
N VAL A 129 5.32 -0.55 -6.40
CA VAL A 129 4.75 -1.80 -6.94
C VAL A 129 5.63 -3.01 -6.59
N ARG A 130 6.95 -2.90 -6.75
CA ARG A 130 7.88 -3.97 -6.36
C ARG A 130 7.79 -4.26 -4.86
N ALA A 131 7.87 -3.20 -4.04
CA ALA A 131 7.78 -3.33 -2.58
C ALA A 131 6.46 -3.98 -2.14
N GLY A 132 5.32 -3.57 -2.71
CA GLY A 132 4.01 -4.17 -2.41
C GLY A 132 3.96 -5.67 -2.73
N LYS A 133 4.51 -6.09 -3.88
CA LYS A 133 4.60 -7.51 -4.27
C LYS A 133 5.53 -8.30 -3.35
N ASP A 134 6.67 -7.72 -2.97
CA ASP A 134 7.63 -8.35 -2.07
C ASP A 134 7.06 -8.49 -0.65
N VAL A 135 6.31 -7.52 -0.15
CA VAL A 135 5.60 -7.58 1.13
C VAL A 135 4.52 -8.68 1.10
N ALA A 136 3.69 -8.76 0.06
CA ALA A 136 2.71 -9.82 -0.09
C ALA A 136 3.37 -11.21 -0.10
N ARG A 137 4.47 -11.34 -0.84
CA ARG A 137 5.25 -12.58 -0.88
C ARG A 137 5.89 -12.91 0.49
N LEU A 138 6.43 -11.92 1.20
CA LEU A 138 7.01 -12.12 2.54
C LEU A 138 5.96 -12.64 3.54
N ILE A 139 4.74 -12.07 3.52
CA ILE A 139 3.64 -12.51 4.39
C ILE A 139 3.24 -13.95 4.07
N SER A 140 3.10 -14.29 2.79
CA SER A 140 2.71 -15.62 2.32
C SER A 140 3.78 -16.68 2.61
N THR A 141 5.05 -16.42 2.28
CA THR A 141 6.13 -17.40 2.33
C THR A 141 6.90 -17.41 3.65
N ARG A 142 6.85 -16.29 4.40
CA ARG A 142 7.69 -16.04 5.60
C ARG A 142 9.20 -16.11 5.31
N ASP A 143 9.59 -15.80 4.08
CA ASP A 143 10.99 -15.77 3.65
C ASP A 143 11.68 -14.50 4.17
N LEU A 144 12.52 -14.67 5.20
CA LEU A 144 13.20 -13.55 5.85
C LEU A 144 14.27 -12.88 4.96
N GLU A 145 14.72 -13.54 3.90
CA GLU A 145 15.67 -12.93 2.94
C GLU A 145 14.98 -11.78 2.18
N LEU A 146 13.69 -11.89 1.90
CA LEU A 146 12.89 -10.82 1.31
C LEU A 146 12.84 -9.55 2.18
N ALA A 147 12.90 -9.69 3.50
CA ALA A 147 12.90 -8.53 4.38
C ALA A 147 14.10 -7.61 4.13
N SER A 148 15.28 -8.17 3.85
CA SER A 148 16.49 -7.41 3.51
C SER A 148 16.37 -6.72 2.15
N VAL A 149 15.74 -7.39 1.17
CA VAL A 149 15.47 -6.81 -0.15
C VAL A 149 14.52 -5.63 -0.04
N ILE A 150 13.41 -5.78 0.71
CA ILE A 150 12.43 -4.72 0.94
C ILE A 150 13.11 -3.50 1.59
N GLN A 151 13.96 -3.72 2.60
CA GLN A 151 14.68 -2.63 3.28
C GLN A 151 15.65 -1.89 2.34
N THR A 152 16.27 -2.59 1.41
CA THR A 152 17.15 -1.97 0.40
C THR A 152 16.35 -1.13 -0.59
N ASN A 153 15.22 -1.64 -1.07
CA ASN A 153 14.33 -0.94 -2.00
C ASN A 153 13.68 0.29 -1.36
N ASP A 154 13.38 0.24 -0.05
CA ASP A 154 12.87 1.36 0.73
C ASP A 154 13.85 2.55 0.74
N ALA A 155 15.14 2.29 0.92
CA ALA A 155 16.17 3.34 0.86
C ALA A 155 16.27 4.02 -0.53
N GLU A 156 16.03 3.28 -1.61
CA GLU A 156 15.96 3.83 -2.96
C GLU A 156 14.71 4.71 -3.14
N LEU A 157 13.56 4.24 -2.68
CA LEU A 157 12.30 5.01 -2.70
C LEU A 157 12.43 6.31 -1.91
N ASP A 158 13.04 6.27 -0.72
CA ASP A 158 13.35 7.44 0.09
C ASP A 158 14.25 8.45 -0.64
N ALA A 159 15.22 7.99 -1.41
CA ALA A 159 16.08 8.86 -2.22
C ALA A 159 15.29 9.56 -3.33
N LEU A 160 14.42 8.84 -4.04
CA LEU A 160 13.53 9.43 -5.06
C LEU A 160 12.52 10.40 -4.44
N HIS A 161 11.98 10.07 -3.28
CA HIS A 161 11.06 10.95 -2.55
C HIS A 161 11.75 12.28 -2.18
N ARG A 162 12.98 12.27 -1.68
CA ARG A 162 13.73 13.52 -1.45
C ARG A 162 13.98 14.30 -2.74
N ARG A 163 14.28 13.62 -3.83
CA ARG A 163 14.46 14.23 -5.16
C ARG A 163 13.17 14.84 -5.69
N SER A 164 12.01 14.23 -5.41
CA SER A 164 10.72 14.76 -5.86
C SER A 164 10.44 16.14 -5.28
N PHE A 165 10.73 16.38 -4.00
CA PHE A 165 10.60 17.73 -3.42
C PHE A 165 11.51 18.77 -4.09
N GLN A 166 12.74 18.39 -4.46
CA GLN A 166 13.63 19.30 -5.17
C GLN A 166 13.04 19.69 -6.53
N MET A 167 12.49 18.72 -7.27
CA MET A 167 11.86 18.98 -8.56
C MET A 167 10.56 19.79 -8.44
N ILE A 168 9.72 19.46 -7.46
CA ILE A 168 8.44 20.15 -7.22
C ILE A 168 8.68 21.64 -6.88
N LEU A 169 9.74 21.94 -6.14
CA LEU A 169 10.08 23.31 -5.71
C LEU A 169 10.93 24.07 -6.72
N ASP A 170 11.43 23.43 -7.77
CA ASP A 170 12.23 24.09 -8.80
C ASP A 170 11.34 24.94 -9.72
N PRO A 171 11.52 26.28 -9.76
CA PRO A 171 10.73 27.15 -10.63
C PRO A 171 10.84 26.81 -12.12
N ALA A 172 11.90 26.12 -12.54
CA ALA A 172 12.10 25.72 -13.94
C ALA A 172 11.01 24.77 -14.46
N HIS A 173 10.30 24.06 -13.57
CA HIS A 173 9.20 23.15 -13.94
C HIS A 173 7.84 23.82 -14.07
N ASP A 174 7.72 25.10 -13.66
CA ASP A 174 6.50 25.95 -13.79
C ASP A 174 5.20 25.24 -13.40
N LEU A 175 5.23 24.52 -12.28
CA LEU A 175 4.06 23.79 -11.78
C LEU A 175 2.99 24.75 -11.27
N SER A 176 1.75 24.55 -11.70
CA SER A 176 0.61 25.21 -11.10
C SER A 176 0.47 24.79 -9.62
N ARG A 177 -0.22 25.60 -8.81
CA ARG A 177 -0.49 25.29 -7.40
C ARG A 177 -1.16 23.92 -7.22
N GLN A 178 -2.05 23.56 -8.15
CA GLN A 178 -2.73 22.29 -8.11
C GLN A 178 -1.78 21.13 -8.40
N GLN A 179 -0.90 21.27 -9.39
CA GLN A 179 0.12 20.26 -9.71
C GLN A 179 1.12 20.06 -8.57
N VAL A 180 1.48 21.13 -7.85
CA VAL A 180 2.30 21.01 -6.63
C VAL A 180 1.60 20.17 -5.57
N ILE A 181 0.31 20.43 -5.33
CA ILE A 181 -0.49 19.63 -4.37
C ILE A 181 -0.57 18.17 -4.82
N ASP A 182 -0.92 17.94 -6.09
CA ASP A 182 -1.03 16.57 -6.65
C ASP A 182 0.30 15.82 -6.56
N ALA A 183 1.42 16.47 -6.91
CA ALA A 183 2.75 15.86 -6.82
C ALA A 183 3.13 15.48 -5.38
N VAL A 184 2.88 16.37 -4.41
CA VAL A 184 3.15 16.10 -2.99
C VAL A 184 2.27 14.95 -2.47
N LEU A 185 1.00 14.89 -2.87
CA LEU A 185 0.08 13.83 -2.45
C LEU A 185 0.41 12.47 -3.09
N MET A 186 0.87 12.47 -4.35
CA MET A 186 1.29 11.23 -5.03
C MET A 186 2.64 10.72 -4.55
N GLY A 187 3.54 11.61 -4.12
CA GLY A 187 4.86 11.23 -3.60
C GLY A 187 4.86 10.74 -2.15
N ARG A 188 3.72 10.78 -1.46
CA ARG A 188 3.58 10.37 -0.06
C ARG A 188 3.50 8.86 0.13
#